data_6319f161dc3f7c1d4fc3a5a7d9a8f09d
#
_entry.id   6319f161dc3f7c1d4fc3a5a7d9a8f09d
#
_cell.length_a   1.000
_cell.length_b   1.000
_cell.length_c   1.000
_cell.angle_alpha   90.00
_cell.angle_beta   90.00
_cell.angle_gamma   90.00
#
_symmetry.space_group_name_H-M   'P 1'
#
loop_
_entity.id
_entity.type
_entity.pdbx_description
1 polymer ?
#
loop_
_entity_poly.entity_id
_entity_poly.type
_entity_poly.pdbx_seq_one_letter_code
_entity_poly.pdbx_strand_id
1 'polypeptide(L)'
;NEYSFETNVDLSVDAYIPSTYIKSEYQKLDIYKRIAAIESEEELIDMKDELVDRYGSLSTPAVNLLNIALIKSMAHKIGIMEMKGTIEDGPSGCYKTVMKVYPKAEINTEAIPDFIDSFGGAMKLVSGSQPQFIWRVTKKKYNNAGEYLTGIKEMLKLMQNKLQL
;
A
#
# COMPACT_ATOMS: atom_id res chain seq x y z
N ASN A 1 4.70 14.58 11.93
CA ASN A 1 4.18 13.92 13.12
C ASN A 1 3.87 12.46 12.82
N GLU A 2 4.49 11.58 13.57
CA GLU A 2 4.17 10.18 13.47
C GLU A 2 3.03 9.82 14.41
N TYR A 3 2.11 9.01 13.91
CA TYR A 3 1.07 8.44 14.74
C TYR A 3 1.64 7.29 15.56
N SER A 4 1.12 7.08 16.77
CA SER A 4 1.60 6.04 17.67
C SER A 4 1.13 4.62 17.30
N PHE A 5 0.05 4.50 16.52
CA PHE A 5 -0.42 3.19 16.07
C PHE A 5 0.49 2.63 14.98
N GLU A 6 0.48 1.33 14.84
CA GLU A 6 1.13 0.64 13.74
C GLU A 6 0.10 0.35 12.64
N THR A 7 0.44 0.67 11.39
CA THR A 7 -0.45 0.42 10.26
C THR A 7 -0.34 -1.03 9.81
N ASN A 8 -1.47 -1.70 9.67
CA ASN A 8 -1.55 -3.04 9.11
C ASN A 8 -2.00 -2.99 7.67
N VAL A 9 -1.25 -3.67 6.79
CA VAL A 9 -1.59 -3.78 5.38
C VAL A 9 -1.73 -5.26 5.04
N ASP A 10 -2.92 -5.66 4.63
CA ASP A 10 -3.23 -7.02 4.20
C ASP A 10 -3.89 -6.94 2.82
N LEU A 11 -3.10 -7.16 1.79
CA LEU A 11 -3.56 -7.16 0.41
C LEU A 11 -3.51 -8.60 -0.11
N SER A 12 -4.47 -8.97 -0.93
CA SER A 12 -4.52 -10.33 -1.51
C SER A 12 -3.47 -10.46 -2.63
N VAL A 13 -2.21 -10.35 -2.25
CA VAL A 13 -1.06 -10.36 -3.17
C VAL A 13 0.06 -11.16 -2.53
N ASP A 14 0.68 -12.05 -3.31
CA ASP A 14 1.85 -12.79 -2.85
C ASP A 14 3.04 -11.84 -2.70
N ALA A 15 3.57 -11.75 -1.47
CA ALA A 15 4.64 -10.82 -1.16
C ALA A 15 5.57 -11.45 -0.11
N TYR A 16 6.71 -11.93 -0.57
CA TYR A 16 7.70 -12.60 0.29
C TYR A 16 9.03 -12.71 -0.43
N ILE A 17 10.09 -12.99 0.32
CA ILE A 17 11.39 -13.33 -0.24
C ILE A 17 11.45 -14.85 -0.35
N PRO A 18 11.62 -15.43 -1.56
CA PRO A 18 11.77 -16.89 -1.70
C PRO A 18 12.89 -17.42 -0.82
N SER A 19 12.70 -18.59 -0.23
CA SER A 19 13.65 -19.20 0.72
C SER A 19 15.03 -19.44 0.13
N THR A 20 15.10 -19.58 -1.19
CA THR A 20 16.37 -19.84 -1.91
C THR A 20 17.11 -18.57 -2.30
N TYR A 21 16.47 -17.40 -2.20
CA TYR A 21 17.06 -16.14 -2.66
C TYR A 21 18.19 -15.67 -1.72
N ILE A 22 17.93 -15.70 -0.42
CA ILE A 22 18.93 -15.37 0.60
C ILE A 22 19.10 -16.59 1.49
N LYS A 23 20.28 -17.23 1.42
CA LYS A 23 20.52 -18.50 2.11
C LYS A 23 20.78 -18.34 3.60
N SER A 24 21.43 -17.25 4.01
CA SER A 24 21.71 -16.99 5.42
C SER A 24 20.48 -16.47 6.13
N GLU A 25 20.04 -17.18 7.18
CA GLU A 25 18.89 -16.74 7.98
C GLU A 25 19.15 -15.38 8.65
N TYR A 26 20.38 -15.13 9.07
CA TYR A 26 20.75 -13.86 9.66
C TYR A 26 20.62 -12.72 8.66
N GLN A 27 21.16 -12.92 7.45
CA GLN A 27 21.06 -11.91 6.39
C GLN A 27 19.62 -11.67 5.95
N LYS A 28 18.83 -12.75 5.87
CA LYS A 28 17.41 -12.66 5.53
C LYS A 28 16.67 -11.80 6.54
N LEU A 29 16.89 -12.04 7.83
CA LEU A 29 16.24 -11.26 8.88
C LEU A 29 16.62 -9.78 8.79
N ASP A 30 17.91 -9.50 8.55
CA ASP A 30 18.41 -8.12 8.39
C ASP A 30 17.73 -7.44 7.19
N ILE A 31 17.64 -8.14 6.07
CA ILE A 31 16.98 -7.60 4.86
C ILE A 31 15.50 -7.34 5.11
N TYR A 32 14.77 -8.24 5.79
CA TYR A 32 13.37 -8.00 6.12
C TYR A 32 13.20 -6.75 6.99
N LYS A 33 14.09 -6.53 7.95
CA LYS A 33 14.05 -5.32 8.78
C LYS A 33 14.29 -4.05 7.97
N ARG A 34 15.22 -4.11 7.03
CA ARG A 34 15.55 -2.96 6.19
C ARG A 34 14.42 -2.68 5.19
N ILE A 35 13.78 -3.71 4.67
CA ILE A 35 12.60 -3.55 3.80
C ILE A 35 11.47 -2.89 4.59
N ALA A 36 11.23 -3.34 5.82
CA ALA A 36 10.19 -2.77 6.66
C ALA A 36 10.41 -1.30 7.00
N ALA A 37 11.65 -0.81 6.87
CA ALA A 37 12.01 0.57 7.16
C ALA A 37 11.92 1.50 5.93
N ILE A 38 11.52 0.99 4.77
CA ILE A 38 11.38 1.78 3.54
C ILE A 38 10.29 2.84 3.73
N GLU A 39 10.61 4.11 3.45
CA GLU A 39 9.69 5.22 3.60
C GLU A 39 9.53 6.07 2.34
N SER A 40 10.29 5.78 1.29
CA SER A 40 10.24 6.56 0.04
C SER A 40 10.48 5.68 -1.17
N GLU A 41 10.06 6.16 -2.33
CA GLU A 41 10.31 5.48 -3.61
C GLU A 41 11.83 5.36 -3.87
N GLU A 42 12.59 6.38 -3.50
CA GLU A 42 14.06 6.36 -3.64
C GLU A 42 14.67 5.24 -2.81
N GLU A 43 14.25 5.10 -1.55
CA GLU A 43 14.73 4.02 -0.69
C GLU A 43 14.34 2.65 -1.23
N LEU A 44 13.14 2.54 -1.81
CA LEU A 44 12.69 1.30 -2.44
C LEU A 44 13.60 0.92 -3.61
N ILE A 45 13.92 1.88 -4.47
CA ILE A 45 14.80 1.66 -5.63
C ILE A 45 16.19 1.26 -5.16
N ASP A 46 16.73 1.95 -4.16
CA ASP A 46 18.05 1.62 -3.60
C ASP A 46 18.08 0.19 -3.05
N MET A 47 17.03 -0.22 -2.35
CA MET A 47 16.94 -1.59 -1.83
C MET A 47 16.86 -2.62 -2.96
N LYS A 48 16.08 -2.35 -4.00
CA LYS A 48 16.02 -3.23 -5.18
C LYS A 48 17.40 -3.40 -5.80
N ASP A 49 18.10 -2.28 -6.01
CA ASP A 49 19.41 -2.30 -6.65
C ASP A 49 20.41 -3.10 -5.81
N GLU A 50 20.40 -2.91 -4.48
CA GLU A 50 21.27 -3.66 -3.59
C GLU A 50 20.98 -5.15 -3.62
N LEU A 51 19.71 -5.53 -3.58
CA LEU A 51 19.30 -6.94 -3.60
C LEU A 51 19.70 -7.62 -4.91
N VAL A 52 19.45 -6.95 -6.04
CA VAL A 52 19.84 -7.48 -7.34
C VAL A 52 21.36 -7.64 -7.44
N ASP A 53 22.11 -6.66 -6.95
CA ASP A 53 23.56 -6.69 -6.97
C ASP A 53 24.14 -7.82 -6.12
N ARG A 54 23.56 -8.08 -4.95
CA ARG A 54 24.08 -9.10 -4.02
C ARG A 54 23.53 -10.49 -4.28
N TYR A 55 22.29 -10.62 -4.69
CA TYR A 55 21.59 -11.92 -4.74
C TYR A 55 20.99 -12.26 -6.10
N GLY A 56 21.06 -11.37 -7.07
CA GLY A 56 20.53 -11.61 -8.41
C GLY A 56 19.11 -11.11 -8.58
N SER A 57 18.50 -11.51 -9.69
CA SER A 57 17.15 -11.03 -10.07
C SER A 57 16.11 -11.27 -8.99
N LEU A 58 15.26 -10.27 -8.78
CA LEU A 58 14.15 -10.37 -7.84
C LEU A 58 12.95 -11.07 -8.48
N SER A 59 12.33 -11.96 -7.70
CA SER A 59 11.06 -12.57 -8.10
C SER A 59 9.92 -11.57 -7.96
N THR A 60 8.79 -11.85 -8.61
CA THR A 60 7.60 -11.01 -8.48
C THR A 60 7.12 -10.87 -7.03
N PRO A 61 7.03 -11.95 -6.22
CA PRO A 61 6.67 -11.78 -4.80
C PRO A 61 7.63 -10.90 -4.01
N ALA A 62 8.92 -10.94 -4.31
CA ALA A 62 9.90 -10.09 -3.64
C ALA A 62 9.71 -8.62 -4.00
N VAL A 63 9.47 -8.31 -5.27
CA VAL A 63 9.16 -6.95 -5.72
C VAL A 63 7.86 -6.45 -5.05
N ASN A 64 6.85 -7.32 -4.97
CA ASN A 64 5.60 -6.98 -4.30
C ASN A 64 5.81 -6.65 -2.82
N LEU A 65 6.70 -7.39 -2.14
CA LEU A 65 7.02 -7.14 -0.75
C LEU A 65 7.60 -5.73 -0.55
N LEU A 66 8.50 -5.31 -1.42
CA LEU A 66 9.07 -3.96 -1.38
C LEU A 66 7.99 -2.90 -1.58
N ASN A 67 7.11 -3.10 -2.54
CA ASN A 67 6.01 -2.16 -2.80
C ASN A 67 5.03 -2.09 -1.64
N ILE A 68 4.71 -3.22 -1.00
CA ILE A 68 3.83 -3.24 0.16
C ILE A 68 4.45 -2.52 1.35
N ALA A 69 5.76 -2.65 1.55
CA ALA A 69 6.47 -1.92 2.60
C ALA A 69 6.32 -0.40 2.42
N LEU A 70 6.50 0.07 1.19
CA LEU A 70 6.31 1.49 0.88
C LEU A 70 4.86 1.92 1.06
N ILE A 71 3.90 1.12 0.60
CA ILE A 71 2.47 1.38 0.79
C ILE A 71 2.14 1.53 2.27
N LYS A 72 2.68 0.64 3.11
CA LYS A 72 2.46 0.70 4.55
C LYS A 72 2.94 2.03 5.13
N SER A 73 4.13 2.47 4.75
CA SER A 73 4.67 3.75 5.19
C SER A 73 3.82 4.93 4.71
N MET A 74 3.43 4.92 3.44
CA MET A 74 2.58 5.98 2.87
C MET A 74 1.23 6.06 3.58
N ALA A 75 0.59 4.92 3.80
CA ALA A 75 -0.69 4.83 4.48
C ALA A 75 -0.59 5.33 5.92
N HIS A 76 0.47 4.96 6.63
CA HIS A 76 0.69 5.40 8.01
C HIS A 76 0.77 6.93 8.12
N LYS A 77 1.49 7.57 7.21
CA LYS A 77 1.67 9.03 7.20
C LYS A 77 0.35 9.78 7.01
N ILE A 78 -0.60 9.17 6.31
CA ILE A 78 -1.93 9.77 6.09
C ILE A 78 -2.83 9.58 7.32
N GLY A 79 -2.53 8.60 8.15
CA GLY A 79 -3.36 8.24 9.30
C GLY A 79 -4.24 7.02 9.05
N ILE A 80 -3.89 6.19 8.06
CA ILE A 80 -4.59 4.93 7.81
C ILE A 80 -4.06 3.87 8.78
N MET A 81 -4.95 3.31 9.60
CA MET A 81 -4.61 2.30 10.59
C MET A 81 -4.56 0.90 9.98
N GLU A 82 -5.43 0.64 9.02
CA GLU A 82 -5.55 -0.66 8.40
C GLU A 82 -5.93 -0.49 6.93
N MET A 83 -5.25 -1.22 6.07
CA MET A 83 -5.61 -1.33 4.66
C MET A 83 -5.82 -2.80 4.34
N LYS A 84 -7.02 -3.15 3.90
CA LYS A 84 -7.35 -4.52 3.51
C LYS A 84 -7.81 -4.55 2.06
N GLY A 85 -7.11 -5.33 1.25
CA GLY A 85 -7.46 -5.55 -0.15
C GLY A 85 -8.04 -6.93 -0.35
N THR A 86 -9.19 -7.00 -1.02
CA THR A 86 -9.82 -8.24 -1.40
C THR A 86 -10.22 -8.17 -2.86
N ILE A 87 -10.49 -9.34 -3.46
CA ILE A 87 -11.01 -9.43 -4.82
C ILE A 87 -12.46 -9.83 -4.71
N GLU A 88 -13.36 -8.98 -5.21
CA GLU A 88 -14.78 -9.31 -5.30
C GLU A 88 -15.04 -9.99 -6.64
N ASP A 89 -15.72 -11.14 -6.58
CA ASP A 89 -16.10 -11.87 -7.77
C ASP A 89 -17.33 -11.22 -8.43
N GLY A 90 -17.52 -11.52 -9.70
CA GLY A 90 -18.64 -11.01 -10.48
C GLY A 90 -18.26 -10.95 -11.95
N PRO A 91 -19.18 -10.51 -12.82
CA PRO A 91 -18.92 -10.49 -14.27
C PRO A 91 -17.65 -9.75 -14.67
N SER A 92 -17.27 -8.73 -13.92
CA SER A 92 -16.05 -7.97 -14.18
C SER A 92 -15.00 -8.12 -13.09
N GLY A 93 -15.34 -8.68 -11.93
CA GLY A 93 -14.45 -8.73 -10.77
C GLY A 93 -13.90 -7.36 -10.40
N CYS A 94 -13.57 -7.14 -9.15
CA CYS A 94 -12.89 -5.90 -8.78
C CYS A 94 -11.95 -6.10 -7.61
N TYR A 95 -10.93 -5.24 -7.55
CA TYR A 95 -10.12 -5.06 -6.36
C TYR A 95 -10.86 -4.10 -5.44
N LYS A 96 -11.13 -4.56 -4.22
CA LYS A 96 -11.74 -3.72 -3.19
C LYS A 96 -10.72 -3.44 -2.11
N THR A 97 -10.39 -2.17 -1.91
CA THR A 97 -9.43 -1.74 -0.90
C THR A 97 -10.16 -0.94 0.17
N VAL A 98 -10.16 -1.45 1.40
CA VAL A 98 -10.80 -0.80 2.54
C VAL A 98 -9.72 -0.22 3.44
N MET A 99 -9.82 1.08 3.71
CA MET A 99 -8.82 1.81 4.48
C MET A 99 -9.49 2.42 5.71
N LYS A 100 -9.16 1.89 6.89
CA LYS A 100 -9.66 2.43 8.16
C LYS A 100 -8.79 3.57 8.60
N VAL A 101 -9.41 4.72 8.86
CA VAL A 101 -8.72 5.96 9.19
C VAL A 101 -8.73 6.18 10.70
N TYR A 102 -7.59 6.56 11.24
CA TYR A 102 -7.49 6.96 12.64
C TYR A 102 -8.45 8.14 12.89
N PRO A 103 -9.37 8.06 13.88
CA PRO A 103 -10.38 9.11 14.08
C PRO A 103 -9.79 10.47 14.36
N LYS A 104 -8.57 10.53 14.90
CA LYS A 104 -7.87 11.79 15.19
C LYS A 104 -6.81 12.13 14.15
N ALA A 105 -6.88 11.52 12.96
CA ALA A 105 -5.93 11.81 11.88
C ALA A 105 -6.07 13.27 11.45
N GLU A 106 -4.93 13.89 11.17
CA GLU A 106 -4.87 15.27 10.71
C GLU A 106 -5.19 15.34 9.21
N ILE A 107 -6.47 15.38 8.90
CA ILE A 107 -6.98 15.38 7.53
C ILE A 107 -7.80 16.65 7.29
N ASN A 108 -7.61 17.25 6.12
CA ASN A 108 -8.44 18.35 5.67
C ASN A 108 -9.81 17.81 5.24
N THR A 109 -10.76 17.81 6.18
CA THR A 109 -12.09 17.25 5.94
C THR A 109 -12.87 18.00 4.87
N GLU A 110 -12.58 19.28 4.66
CA GLU A 110 -13.25 20.08 3.63
C GLU A 110 -12.87 19.63 2.22
N ALA A 111 -11.71 19.02 2.06
CA ALA A 111 -11.25 18.53 0.77
C ALA A 111 -11.76 17.12 0.43
N ILE A 112 -12.40 16.42 1.38
CA ILE A 112 -12.86 15.06 1.17
C ILE A 112 -13.85 14.92 0.00
N PRO A 113 -14.89 15.77 -0.12
CA PRO A 113 -15.82 15.65 -1.23
C PRO A 113 -15.15 15.72 -2.61
N ASP A 114 -14.24 16.67 -2.81
CA ASP A 114 -13.52 16.80 -4.09
C ASP A 114 -12.61 15.61 -4.34
N PHE A 115 -11.95 15.11 -3.29
CA PHE A 115 -11.12 13.91 -3.40
C PHE A 115 -11.96 12.72 -3.88
N ILE A 116 -13.09 12.47 -3.24
CA ILE A 116 -13.99 11.36 -3.60
C ILE A 116 -14.53 11.53 -5.01
N ASP A 117 -14.97 12.73 -5.37
CA ASP A 117 -15.52 13.01 -6.69
C ASP A 117 -14.52 12.76 -7.82
N SER A 118 -13.22 12.93 -7.53
CA SER A 118 -12.17 12.71 -8.54
C SER A 118 -12.06 11.25 -9.00
N PHE A 119 -12.69 10.31 -8.28
CA PHE A 119 -12.65 8.88 -8.61
C PHE A 119 -13.89 8.39 -9.37
N GLY A 120 -14.85 9.27 -9.70
CA GLY A 120 -16.00 8.90 -10.52
C GLY A 120 -16.86 7.77 -9.95
N GLY A 121 -17.03 7.73 -8.63
CA GLY A 121 -17.83 6.70 -7.95
C GLY A 121 -17.03 5.50 -7.45
N ALA A 122 -15.74 5.39 -7.81
CA ALA A 122 -14.90 4.28 -7.37
C ALA A 122 -14.45 4.41 -5.92
N MET A 123 -14.48 5.60 -5.36
CA MET A 123 -14.09 5.87 -3.98
C MET A 123 -15.31 6.30 -3.17
N LYS A 124 -15.45 5.73 -1.98
CA LYS A 124 -16.53 6.08 -1.04
C LYS A 124 -15.96 6.29 0.35
N LEU A 125 -16.61 7.16 1.13
CA LEU A 125 -16.31 7.32 2.54
C LEU A 125 -17.50 6.80 3.35
N VAL A 126 -17.20 5.91 4.30
CA VAL A 126 -18.15 5.50 5.33
C VAL A 126 -17.77 6.23 6.60
N SER A 127 -18.61 7.20 6.99
CA SER A 127 -18.36 7.99 8.20
C SER A 127 -18.88 7.26 9.45
N GLY A 128 -18.44 7.72 10.61
CA GLY A 128 -18.82 7.13 11.91
C GLY A 128 -17.64 7.15 12.88
N SER A 129 -17.75 6.36 13.93
CA SER A 129 -16.70 6.25 14.95
C SER A 129 -15.40 5.67 14.39
N GLN A 130 -15.49 4.85 13.33
CA GLN A 130 -14.35 4.30 12.62
C GLN A 130 -14.49 4.65 11.13
N PRO A 131 -14.02 5.83 10.70
CA PRO A 131 -14.13 6.23 9.29
C PRO A 131 -13.36 5.29 8.37
N GLN A 132 -13.91 5.03 7.19
CA GLN A 132 -13.30 4.15 6.20
C GLN A 132 -13.43 4.74 4.81
N PHE A 133 -12.33 4.69 4.05
CA PHE A 133 -12.40 4.88 2.61
C PHE A 133 -12.48 3.50 1.96
N ILE A 134 -13.35 3.35 0.98
CA ILE A 134 -13.50 2.11 0.22
C ILE A 134 -13.28 2.44 -1.25
N TRP A 135 -12.28 1.79 -1.85
CA TRP A 135 -11.90 2.01 -3.23
C TRP A 135 -12.08 0.72 -4.02
N ARG A 136 -12.90 0.79 -5.07
CA ARG A 136 -13.14 -0.35 -5.96
C ARG A 136 -12.66 -0.03 -7.36
N VAL A 137 -11.84 -0.92 -7.91
CA VAL A 137 -11.30 -0.79 -9.26
C VAL A 137 -11.51 -2.12 -9.98
N THR A 138 -12.04 -2.07 -11.21
CA THR A 138 -12.25 -3.29 -11.99
C THR A 138 -10.92 -3.98 -12.24
N LYS A 139 -10.92 -5.31 -12.20
CA LYS A 139 -9.70 -6.10 -12.48
C LYS A 139 -9.15 -5.84 -13.87
N LYS A 140 -9.99 -5.44 -14.81
CA LYS A 140 -9.58 -5.12 -16.18
C LYS A 140 -8.61 -3.95 -16.27
N LYS A 141 -8.61 -3.06 -15.27
CA LYS A 141 -7.69 -1.93 -15.23
C LYS A 141 -6.24 -2.37 -14.99
N TYR A 142 -6.05 -3.49 -14.31
CA TYR A 142 -4.72 -3.98 -13.97
C TYR A 142 -4.49 -5.37 -14.55
N ASN A 143 -3.35 -5.56 -15.20
CA ASN A 143 -2.99 -6.85 -15.80
C ASN A 143 -2.53 -7.87 -14.76
N ASN A 144 -2.03 -7.38 -13.62
CA ASN A 144 -1.46 -8.22 -12.57
C ASN A 144 -1.47 -7.48 -11.22
N ALA A 145 -1.11 -8.20 -10.17
CA ALA A 145 -1.08 -7.64 -8.81
C ALA A 145 -0.07 -6.49 -8.67
N GLY A 146 1.04 -6.53 -9.39
CA GLY A 146 2.03 -5.45 -9.36
C GLY A 146 1.46 -4.12 -9.83
N GLU A 147 0.64 -4.15 -10.87
CA GLU A 147 -0.04 -2.94 -11.37
C GLU A 147 -1.07 -2.43 -10.37
N TYR A 148 -1.76 -3.34 -9.67
CA TYR A 148 -2.67 -2.95 -8.59
C TYR A 148 -1.92 -2.24 -7.47
N LEU A 149 -0.75 -2.75 -7.06
CA LEU A 149 0.08 -2.11 -6.03
C LEU A 149 0.54 -0.72 -6.48
N THR A 150 0.92 -0.56 -7.74
CA THR A 150 1.26 0.75 -8.31
C THR A 150 0.05 1.69 -8.25
N GLY A 151 -1.13 1.18 -8.56
CA GLY A 151 -2.38 1.94 -8.46
C GLY A 151 -2.67 2.40 -7.04
N ILE A 152 -2.42 1.55 -6.04
CA ILE A 152 -2.56 1.92 -4.63
C ILE A 152 -1.59 3.06 -4.28
N LYS A 153 -0.34 2.98 -4.72
CA LYS A 153 0.63 4.04 -4.46
C LYS A 153 0.19 5.37 -5.07
N GLU A 154 -0.32 5.35 -6.29
CA GLU A 154 -0.83 6.55 -6.95
C GLU A 154 -2.04 7.13 -6.20
N MET A 155 -2.97 6.28 -5.79
CA MET A 155 -4.13 6.68 -5.01
C MET A 155 -3.72 7.31 -3.68
N LEU A 156 -2.74 6.70 -2.97
CA LEU A 156 -2.24 7.24 -1.70
C LEU A 156 -1.53 8.58 -1.88
N LYS A 157 -0.78 8.76 -2.96
CA LYS A 157 -0.16 10.06 -3.28
C LYS A 157 -1.23 11.13 -3.48
N LEU A 158 -2.27 10.81 -4.21
CA LEU A 158 -3.37 11.74 -4.44
C LEU A 158 -4.10 12.05 -3.13
N MET A 159 -4.33 11.04 -2.30
CA MET A 159 -4.94 11.22 -0.99
C MET A 159 -4.11 12.16 -0.12
N GLN A 160 -2.81 11.92 -0.04
CA GLN A 160 -1.90 12.76 0.74
C GLN A 160 -1.91 14.21 0.24
N ASN A 161 -1.82 14.41 -1.07
CA ASN A 161 -1.79 15.75 -1.65
C ASN A 161 -3.09 16.51 -1.43
N LYS A 162 -4.23 15.83 -1.55
CA LYS A 162 -5.55 16.46 -1.42
C LYS A 162 -6.02 16.64 0.00
N LEU A 163 -5.70 15.69 0.88
CA LEU A 163 -6.25 15.64 2.24
C LEU A 163 -5.27 16.12 3.31
N GLN A 164 -4.06 16.47 2.95
CA GLN A 164 -3.07 16.99 3.88
C GLN A 164 -3.49 18.39 4.37
N LEU A 165 -3.35 18.63 5.67
CA LEU A 165 -3.58 19.96 6.26
C LEU A 165 -2.46 20.94 5.96
#